data_c0de15ff49dd9a186119ca7a544e8ad0
#
_entry.id   c0de15ff49dd9a186119ca7a544e8ad0
#
_cell.length_a   1.000
_cell.length_b   1.000
_cell.length_c   1.000
_cell.angle_alpha   90.00
_cell.angle_beta   90.00
_cell.angle_gamma   90.00
#
_symmetry.space_group_name_H-M   'P 1'
#
loop_
_entity.id
_entity.type
_entity.pdbx_description
1 polymer ?
#
loop_
_entity_poly.entity_id
_entity_poly.type
_entity_poly.pdbx_seq_one_letter_code
_entity_poly.pdbx_strand_id
1 'polypeptide(L)'
;TELETQQQLYATAAVLKGEEQERTRLAKDLHDGLGGMLSGIKYSFNNMKGNMVMTEENKQAFDRSMDMLDSSINEMRRVAHNMMPEVLLKFGLDTALRDFCNDINKMSLLKITYQSIGLKEAVIPQTTAIIIYRIVQELINNTLKHSGAANAIVQVSFQDPHLSLTVEDDGKGFDKTHLAKSTGMGWSNIENRVEFLKGKMDILSERDKGTSVHIEMEII
;
A
#
# COMPACT_ATOMS: atom_id res chain seq x y z
N THR A 1 11.57 -32.65 -1.62
CA THR A 1 12.72 -32.80 -0.72
C THR A 1 13.08 -31.45 -0.08
N GLU A 2 13.82 -31.46 1.02
CA GLU A 2 14.26 -30.24 1.74
C GLU A 2 15.02 -29.27 0.82
N LEU A 3 15.82 -29.81 -0.09
CA LEU A 3 16.57 -29.05 -1.11
C LEU A 3 15.64 -28.35 -2.12
N GLU A 4 14.57 -28.99 -2.56
CA GLU A 4 13.59 -28.40 -3.47
C GLU A 4 12.83 -27.26 -2.80
N THR A 5 12.43 -27.46 -1.55
CA THR A 5 11.76 -26.39 -0.73
C THR A 5 12.68 -25.20 -0.57
N GLN A 6 13.96 -25.43 -0.28
CA GLN A 6 14.96 -24.38 -0.13
C GLN A 6 15.21 -23.63 -1.44
N GLN A 7 15.30 -24.34 -2.58
CA GLN A 7 15.42 -23.71 -3.89
C GLN A 7 14.19 -22.88 -4.24
N GLN A 8 13.00 -23.35 -3.91
CA GLN A 8 11.76 -22.64 -4.15
C GLN A 8 11.66 -21.35 -3.31
N LEU A 9 12.10 -21.39 -2.04
CA LEU A 9 12.20 -20.21 -1.20
C LEU A 9 13.18 -19.17 -1.75
N TYR A 10 14.36 -19.61 -2.23
CA TYR A 10 15.33 -18.70 -2.86
C TYR A 10 14.79 -18.09 -4.15
N ALA A 11 14.10 -18.87 -4.98
CA ALA A 11 13.48 -18.37 -6.22
C ALA A 11 12.38 -17.33 -5.90
N THR A 12 11.50 -17.63 -4.95
CA THR A 12 10.44 -16.69 -4.50
C THR A 12 11.05 -15.42 -3.95
N ALA A 13 12.09 -15.53 -3.11
CA ALA A 13 12.81 -14.37 -2.56
C ALA A 13 13.42 -13.49 -3.67
N ALA A 14 14.02 -14.10 -4.69
CA ALA A 14 14.60 -13.38 -5.82
C ALA A 14 13.53 -12.64 -6.63
N VAL A 15 12.37 -13.26 -6.86
CA VAL A 15 11.23 -12.66 -7.57
C VAL A 15 10.67 -11.49 -6.77
N LEU A 16 10.40 -11.65 -5.47
CA LEU A 16 9.89 -10.57 -4.60
C LEU A 16 10.85 -9.39 -4.55
N LYS A 17 12.16 -9.66 -4.46
CA LYS A 17 13.19 -8.62 -4.48
C LYS A 17 13.23 -7.89 -5.82
N GLY A 18 13.16 -8.62 -6.92
CA GLY A 18 13.12 -8.05 -8.27
C GLY A 18 11.88 -7.19 -8.51
N GLU A 19 10.71 -7.68 -8.09
CA GLU A 19 9.46 -6.93 -8.15
C GLU A 19 9.55 -5.61 -7.39
N GLU A 20 10.08 -5.63 -6.16
CA GLU A 20 10.18 -4.43 -5.34
C GLU A 20 11.23 -3.43 -5.88
N GLN A 21 12.33 -3.93 -6.43
CA GLN A 21 13.31 -3.08 -7.11
C GLN A 21 12.71 -2.38 -8.33
N GLU A 22 11.95 -3.12 -9.15
CA GLU A 22 11.28 -2.55 -10.33
C GLU A 22 10.19 -1.55 -9.94
N ARG A 23 9.39 -1.83 -8.91
CA ARG A 23 8.41 -0.88 -8.37
C ARG A 23 9.08 0.41 -7.89
N THR A 24 10.20 0.28 -7.19
CA THR A 24 11.00 1.42 -6.72
C THR A 24 11.51 2.27 -7.90
N ARG A 25 12.05 1.60 -8.93
CA ARG A 25 12.53 2.27 -10.15
C ARG A 25 11.40 3.00 -10.86
N LEU A 26 10.27 2.33 -11.11
CA LEU A 26 9.10 2.92 -11.77
C LEU A 26 8.51 4.10 -10.99
N ALA A 27 8.43 3.98 -9.67
CA ALA A 27 7.94 5.08 -8.82
C ALA A 27 8.82 6.32 -8.95
N LYS A 28 10.15 6.14 -8.96
CA LYS A 28 11.12 7.22 -9.13
C LYS A 28 11.00 7.83 -10.53
N ASP A 29 10.92 7.01 -11.58
CA ASP A 29 10.77 7.46 -12.96
C ASP A 29 9.47 8.26 -13.15
N LEU A 30 8.38 7.82 -12.51
CA LEU A 30 7.10 8.54 -12.51
C LEU A 30 7.21 9.87 -11.76
N HIS A 31 7.78 9.87 -10.56
CA HIS A 31 7.87 11.07 -9.73
C HIS A 31 8.80 12.11 -10.36
N ASP A 32 10.01 11.73 -10.73
CA ASP A 32 11.06 12.65 -11.22
C ASP A 32 10.83 13.04 -12.69
N GLY A 33 10.40 12.08 -13.52
CA GLY A 33 10.15 12.30 -14.94
C GLY A 33 8.81 12.98 -15.20
N LEU A 34 7.71 12.23 -15.07
CA LEU A 34 6.38 12.75 -15.38
C LEU A 34 5.95 13.87 -14.42
N GLY A 35 6.27 13.76 -13.14
CA GLY A 35 5.93 14.79 -12.16
C GLY A 35 6.60 16.12 -12.43
N GLY A 36 7.87 16.09 -12.80
CA GLY A 36 8.61 17.27 -13.23
C GLY A 36 8.05 17.90 -14.48
N MET A 37 7.76 17.09 -15.51
CA MET A 37 7.16 17.56 -16.77
C MET A 37 5.79 18.21 -16.59
N LEU A 38 4.87 17.54 -15.88
CA LEU A 38 3.52 18.07 -15.64
C LEU A 38 3.55 19.35 -14.79
N SER A 39 4.44 19.43 -13.80
CA SER A 39 4.62 20.64 -13.01
C SER A 39 5.20 21.79 -13.84
N GLY A 40 6.13 21.50 -14.76
CA GLY A 40 6.66 22.46 -15.72
C GLY A 40 5.60 22.98 -16.69
N ILE A 41 4.73 22.09 -17.21
CA ILE A 41 3.60 22.46 -18.06
C ILE A 41 2.64 23.37 -17.27
N LYS A 42 2.27 23.02 -16.05
CA LYS A 42 1.42 23.84 -15.18
C LYS A 42 2.01 25.24 -14.97
N TYR A 43 3.30 25.31 -14.67
CA TYR A 43 4.00 26.59 -14.50
C TYR A 43 3.97 27.44 -15.77
N SER A 44 4.21 26.83 -16.95
CA SER A 44 4.15 27.52 -18.23
C SER A 44 2.78 28.08 -18.53
N PHE A 45 1.71 27.29 -18.31
CA PHE A 45 0.33 27.74 -18.49
C PHE A 45 -0.04 28.88 -17.53
N ASN A 46 0.38 28.82 -16.27
CA ASN A 46 0.13 29.90 -15.31
C ASN A 46 0.82 31.22 -15.74
N ASN A 47 2.04 31.15 -16.27
CA ASN A 47 2.72 32.33 -16.81
C ASN A 47 2.05 32.90 -18.05
N MET A 48 1.50 32.04 -18.94
CA MET A 48 0.75 32.47 -20.12
C MET A 48 -0.55 33.18 -19.69
N LYS A 49 -1.26 32.68 -18.67
CA LYS A 49 -2.51 33.27 -18.18
C LYS A 49 -2.36 34.74 -17.83
N GLY A 50 -1.24 35.11 -17.22
CA GLY A 50 -0.95 36.50 -16.82
C GLY A 50 -0.73 37.48 -18.01
N ASN A 51 -0.45 36.97 -19.20
CA ASN A 51 -0.10 37.75 -20.40
C ASN A 51 -1.12 37.68 -21.53
N MET A 52 -2.22 36.94 -21.32
CA MET A 52 -3.26 36.74 -22.36
C MET A 52 -4.56 37.49 -22.00
N VAL A 53 -5.10 38.21 -22.96
CA VAL A 53 -6.47 38.72 -22.86
C VAL A 53 -7.40 37.59 -23.30
N MET A 54 -8.17 37.06 -22.38
CA MET A 54 -9.12 35.96 -22.61
C MET A 54 -10.55 36.46 -22.57
N THR A 55 -11.41 35.90 -23.44
CA THR A 55 -12.87 36.03 -23.26
C THR A 55 -13.26 35.21 -22.01
N GLU A 56 -14.41 35.52 -21.40
CA GLU A 56 -14.87 34.81 -20.21
C GLU A 56 -15.05 33.30 -20.47
N GLU A 57 -15.49 32.92 -21.65
CA GLU A 57 -15.62 31.53 -22.09
C GLU A 57 -14.27 30.83 -22.16
N ASN A 58 -13.26 31.45 -22.76
CA ASN A 58 -11.90 30.91 -22.87
C ASN A 58 -11.23 30.80 -21.48
N LYS A 59 -11.48 31.74 -20.59
CA LYS A 59 -11.00 31.71 -19.20
C LYS A 59 -11.59 30.51 -18.45
N GLN A 60 -12.90 30.27 -18.55
CA GLN A 60 -13.53 29.11 -17.92
C GLN A 60 -13.01 27.77 -18.48
N ALA A 61 -12.75 27.71 -19.81
CA ALA A 61 -12.15 26.53 -20.43
C ALA A 61 -10.71 26.30 -19.97
N PHE A 62 -9.95 27.38 -19.83
CA PHE A 62 -8.57 27.33 -19.31
C PHE A 62 -8.55 26.87 -17.85
N ASP A 63 -9.38 27.44 -16.99
CA ASP A 63 -9.44 27.07 -15.56
C ASP A 63 -9.83 25.59 -15.39
N ARG A 64 -10.82 25.08 -16.15
CA ARG A 64 -11.16 23.65 -16.18
C ARG A 64 -9.98 22.77 -16.61
N SER A 65 -9.21 23.19 -17.61
CA SER A 65 -8.02 22.45 -18.07
C SER A 65 -6.94 22.42 -17.01
N MET A 66 -6.77 23.51 -16.26
CA MET A 66 -5.83 23.58 -15.13
C MET A 66 -6.25 22.67 -13.97
N ASP A 67 -7.55 22.62 -13.64
CA ASP A 67 -8.09 21.72 -12.61
C ASP A 67 -7.89 20.23 -13.01
N MET A 68 -8.07 19.89 -14.30
CA MET A 68 -7.79 18.55 -14.82
C MET A 68 -6.30 18.21 -14.73
N LEU A 69 -5.42 19.16 -15.03
CA LEU A 69 -3.98 18.97 -14.91
C LEU A 69 -3.57 18.76 -13.45
N ASP A 70 -4.13 19.53 -12.52
CA ASP A 70 -3.88 19.35 -11.08
C ASP A 70 -4.37 17.97 -10.58
N SER A 71 -5.54 17.55 -11.03
CA SER A 71 -6.07 16.24 -10.73
C SER A 71 -5.14 15.12 -11.25
N SER A 72 -4.62 15.29 -12.47
CA SER A 72 -3.69 14.34 -13.08
C SER A 72 -2.35 14.26 -12.33
N ILE A 73 -1.80 15.41 -11.90
CA ILE A 73 -0.58 15.48 -11.09
C ILE A 73 -0.79 14.77 -9.76
N ASN A 74 -1.91 15.01 -9.08
CA ASN A 74 -2.22 14.38 -7.81
C ASN A 74 -2.43 12.87 -7.95
N GLU A 75 -3.11 12.42 -9.01
CA GLU A 75 -3.28 10.99 -9.28
C GLU A 75 -1.95 10.31 -9.59
N MET A 76 -1.10 10.92 -10.38
CA MET A 76 0.24 10.40 -10.64
C MET A 76 1.08 10.30 -9.37
N ARG A 77 1.06 11.34 -8.51
CA ARG A 77 1.74 11.30 -7.21
C ARG A 77 1.21 10.16 -6.33
N ARG A 78 -0.12 9.95 -6.34
CA ARG A 78 -0.76 8.85 -5.62
C ARG A 78 -0.26 7.48 -6.11
N VAL A 79 -0.17 7.29 -7.43
CA VAL A 79 0.35 6.05 -8.03
C VAL A 79 1.82 5.85 -7.64
N ALA A 80 2.67 6.86 -7.80
CA ALA A 80 4.08 6.79 -7.42
C ALA A 80 4.26 6.48 -5.92
N HIS A 81 3.47 7.13 -5.05
CA HIS A 81 3.50 6.88 -3.60
C HIS A 81 3.07 5.44 -3.23
N ASN A 82 2.06 4.91 -3.93
CA ASN A 82 1.65 3.51 -3.74
C ASN A 82 2.72 2.52 -4.22
N MET A 83 3.51 2.88 -5.24
CA MET A 83 4.59 2.04 -5.76
C MET A 83 5.83 2.05 -4.88
N MET A 84 6.19 3.18 -4.28
CA MET A 84 7.33 3.30 -3.36
C MET A 84 6.97 4.22 -2.18
N PRO A 85 6.77 3.68 -0.98
CA PRO A 85 6.54 4.52 0.18
C PRO A 85 7.86 5.17 0.63
N GLU A 86 8.19 6.36 0.09
CA GLU A 86 9.36 7.13 0.55
C GLU A 86 9.36 7.36 2.06
N VAL A 87 8.17 7.50 2.63
CA VAL A 87 7.95 7.64 4.08
C VAL A 87 8.51 6.43 4.83
N LEU A 88 8.36 5.21 4.28
CA LEU A 88 8.90 3.99 4.87
C LEU A 88 10.44 4.03 4.93
N LEU A 89 11.07 4.50 3.86
CA LEU A 89 12.53 4.57 3.77
C LEU A 89 13.13 5.66 4.67
N LYS A 90 12.41 6.78 4.84
CA LYS A 90 12.89 7.95 5.60
C LYS A 90 12.50 7.90 7.08
N PHE A 91 11.32 7.40 7.41
CA PHE A 91 10.71 7.52 8.74
C PHE A 91 10.30 6.18 9.37
N GLY A 92 10.57 5.07 8.69
CA GLY A 92 10.32 3.73 9.20
C GLY A 92 8.88 3.24 9.07
N LEU A 93 8.67 1.98 9.50
CA LEU A 93 7.43 1.23 9.27
C LEU A 93 6.22 1.83 10.01
N ASP A 94 6.39 2.26 11.27
CA ASP A 94 5.27 2.83 12.04
C ASP A 94 4.69 4.07 11.38
N THR A 95 5.55 5.01 10.99
CA THR A 95 5.12 6.26 10.33
C THR A 95 4.45 5.96 8.99
N ALA A 96 5.05 5.07 8.19
CA ALA A 96 4.52 4.73 6.88
C ALA A 96 3.13 4.08 6.94
N LEU A 97 2.91 3.15 7.88
CA LEU A 97 1.60 2.51 8.08
C LEU A 97 0.55 3.49 8.58
N ARG A 98 0.92 4.38 9.50
CA ARG A 98 0.05 5.44 10.02
C ARG A 98 -0.40 6.37 8.90
N ASP A 99 0.54 6.84 8.09
CA ASP A 99 0.24 7.74 6.97
C ASP A 99 -0.63 7.05 5.92
N PHE A 100 -0.33 5.81 5.58
CA PHE A 100 -1.16 5.02 4.66
C PHE A 100 -2.61 4.89 5.14
N CYS A 101 -2.82 4.53 6.42
CA CYS A 101 -4.16 4.43 6.99
C CYS A 101 -4.88 5.79 7.02
N ASN A 102 -4.17 6.87 7.36
CA ASN A 102 -4.71 8.21 7.35
C ASN A 102 -5.14 8.68 5.94
N ASP A 103 -4.37 8.32 4.92
CA ASP A 103 -4.69 8.69 3.54
C ASP A 103 -5.93 7.92 3.04
N ILE A 104 -6.07 6.64 3.37
CA ILE A 104 -7.31 5.90 3.10
C ILE A 104 -8.51 6.55 3.79
N ASN A 105 -8.37 6.94 5.06
CA ASN A 105 -9.42 7.62 5.82
C ASN A 105 -9.89 8.94 5.18
N LYS A 106 -9.00 9.65 4.47
CA LYS A 106 -9.35 10.90 3.76
C LYS A 106 -10.06 10.63 2.43
N MET A 107 -9.73 9.51 1.76
CA MET A 107 -10.13 9.24 0.38
C MET A 107 -11.29 8.26 0.23
N SER A 108 -11.68 7.54 1.28
CA SER A 108 -12.69 6.50 1.23
C SER A 108 -13.71 6.60 2.37
N LEU A 109 -14.80 5.84 2.28
CA LEU A 109 -15.79 5.72 3.34
C LEU A 109 -15.33 4.75 4.45
N LEU A 110 -14.33 3.89 4.17
CA LEU A 110 -13.75 2.99 5.15
C LEU A 110 -12.98 3.80 6.20
N LYS A 111 -13.27 3.54 7.47
CA LYS A 111 -12.55 4.14 8.61
C LYS A 111 -11.58 3.13 9.18
N ILE A 112 -10.29 3.43 9.05
CA ILE A 112 -9.21 2.56 9.56
C ILE A 112 -8.67 3.15 10.85
N THR A 113 -8.68 2.34 11.92
CA THR A 113 -7.98 2.64 13.18
C THR A 113 -6.61 1.97 13.15
N TYR A 114 -5.54 2.75 13.15
CA TYR A 114 -4.17 2.25 13.23
C TYR A 114 -3.67 2.28 14.67
N GLN A 115 -3.12 1.15 15.15
CA GLN A 115 -2.54 1.00 16.47
C GLN A 115 -1.15 0.35 16.36
N SER A 116 -0.17 0.91 17.05
CA SER A 116 1.18 0.33 17.13
C SER A 116 1.69 0.29 18.57
N ILE A 117 2.34 -0.81 18.92
CA ILE A 117 2.96 -1.04 20.24
C ILE A 117 4.40 -1.49 20.00
N GLY A 118 5.37 -0.79 20.59
CA GLY A 118 6.79 -1.14 20.50
C GLY A 118 7.44 -0.92 19.13
N LEU A 119 6.68 -0.56 18.10
CA LEU A 119 7.17 -0.47 16.73
C LEU A 119 8.04 0.78 16.47
N LYS A 120 7.79 1.86 17.20
CA LYS A 120 8.47 3.15 17.00
C LYS A 120 9.98 3.08 17.25
N GLU A 121 10.39 2.24 18.19
CA GLU A 121 11.78 2.06 18.60
C GLU A 121 12.42 0.80 18.01
N ALA A 122 11.64 0.04 17.23
CA ALA A 122 12.06 -1.21 16.63
C ALA A 122 13.08 -0.98 15.52
N VAL A 123 14.18 -1.72 15.54
CA VAL A 123 15.14 -1.77 14.43
C VAL A 123 14.72 -2.91 13.50
N ILE A 124 13.92 -2.59 12.49
CA ILE A 124 13.43 -3.57 11.51
C ILE A 124 14.26 -3.44 10.23
N PRO A 125 14.84 -4.55 9.72
CA PRO A 125 15.54 -4.52 8.44
C PRO A 125 14.64 -3.96 7.33
N GLN A 126 15.20 -3.11 6.48
CA GLN A 126 14.44 -2.38 5.45
C GLN A 126 13.62 -3.30 4.55
N THR A 127 14.19 -4.42 4.11
CA THR A 127 13.49 -5.42 3.29
C THR A 127 12.27 -5.98 4.02
N THR A 128 12.42 -6.32 5.30
CA THR A 128 11.33 -6.82 6.15
C THR A 128 10.24 -5.76 6.31
N ALA A 129 10.61 -4.52 6.58
CA ALA A 129 9.67 -3.40 6.72
C ALA A 129 8.86 -3.17 5.42
N ILE A 130 9.50 -3.24 4.25
CA ILE A 130 8.83 -3.13 2.96
C ILE A 130 7.81 -4.27 2.78
N ILE A 131 8.19 -5.51 3.09
CA ILE A 131 7.31 -6.67 2.94
C ILE A 131 6.08 -6.55 3.86
N ILE A 132 6.28 -6.18 5.13
CA ILE A 132 5.18 -5.96 6.09
C ILE A 132 4.25 -4.87 5.58
N TYR A 133 4.80 -3.75 5.11
CA TYR A 133 4.02 -2.66 4.54
C TYR A 133 3.16 -3.14 3.35
N ARG A 134 3.73 -3.96 2.45
CA ARG A 134 2.99 -4.54 1.30
C ARG A 134 1.89 -5.50 1.72
N ILE A 135 2.12 -6.28 2.76
CA ILE A 135 1.07 -7.15 3.32
C ILE A 135 -0.11 -6.31 3.80
N VAL A 136 0.13 -5.27 4.58
CA VAL A 136 -0.92 -4.36 5.07
C VAL A 136 -1.65 -3.68 3.90
N GLN A 137 -0.91 -3.17 2.91
CA GLN A 137 -1.52 -2.57 1.70
C GLN A 137 -2.47 -3.55 1.00
N GLU A 138 -2.05 -4.79 0.80
CA GLU A 138 -2.86 -5.79 0.10
C GLU A 138 -4.10 -6.18 0.91
N LEU A 139 -3.96 -6.35 2.24
CA LEU A 139 -5.09 -6.65 3.13
C LEU A 139 -6.12 -5.52 3.12
N ILE A 140 -5.69 -4.27 3.26
CA ILE A 140 -6.59 -3.10 3.20
C ILE A 140 -7.20 -2.92 1.82
N ASN A 141 -6.45 -3.16 0.74
CA ASN A 141 -7.01 -3.13 -0.62
C ASN A 141 -8.08 -4.22 -0.82
N ASN A 142 -7.91 -5.40 -0.23
CA ASN A 142 -8.91 -6.46 -0.24
C ASN A 142 -10.17 -6.03 0.53
N THR A 143 -10.01 -5.41 1.70
CA THR A 143 -11.12 -4.84 2.47
C THR A 143 -11.87 -3.80 1.63
N LEU A 144 -11.18 -2.82 1.02
CA LEU A 144 -11.79 -1.78 0.19
C LEU A 144 -12.56 -2.34 -1.02
N LYS A 145 -12.01 -3.35 -1.69
CA LYS A 145 -12.60 -3.89 -2.93
C LYS A 145 -13.70 -4.92 -2.69
N HIS A 146 -13.60 -5.68 -1.60
CA HIS A 146 -14.36 -6.92 -1.49
C HIS A 146 -15.22 -7.02 -0.23
N SER A 147 -14.89 -6.34 0.87
CA SER A 147 -15.57 -6.55 2.14
C SER A 147 -16.88 -5.77 2.27
N GLY A 148 -16.96 -4.57 1.70
CA GLY A 148 -18.04 -3.63 1.97
C GLY A 148 -18.05 -3.11 3.42
N ALA A 149 -16.92 -3.22 4.13
CA ALA A 149 -16.76 -2.79 5.51
C ALA A 149 -16.90 -1.27 5.68
N ALA A 150 -17.41 -0.85 6.82
CA ALA A 150 -17.42 0.54 7.26
C ALA A 150 -16.19 0.85 8.12
N ASN A 151 -15.69 -0.13 8.87
CA ASN A 151 -14.55 0.03 9.78
C ASN A 151 -13.54 -1.08 9.57
N ALA A 152 -12.25 -0.73 9.77
CA ALA A 152 -11.16 -1.68 9.83
C ALA A 152 -10.18 -1.27 10.93
N ILE A 153 -9.43 -2.24 11.44
CA ILE A 153 -8.36 -2.05 12.42
C ILE A 153 -7.08 -2.63 11.83
N VAL A 154 -6.00 -1.86 11.91
CA VAL A 154 -4.64 -2.33 11.62
C VAL A 154 -3.85 -2.20 12.91
N GLN A 155 -3.46 -3.32 13.49
CA GLN A 155 -2.68 -3.37 14.71
C GLN A 155 -1.33 -4.04 14.46
N VAL A 156 -0.25 -3.39 14.88
CA VAL A 156 1.11 -3.95 14.82
C VAL A 156 1.73 -3.88 16.21
N SER A 157 2.22 -5.00 16.71
CA SER A 157 2.99 -5.01 17.94
C SER A 157 4.35 -5.63 17.72
N PHE A 158 5.37 -5.05 18.35
CA PHE A 158 6.73 -5.55 18.33
C PHE A 158 7.27 -5.69 19.75
N GLN A 159 7.72 -6.88 20.06
CA GLN A 159 8.46 -7.21 21.29
C GLN A 159 9.61 -8.12 20.89
N ASP A 160 10.79 -7.53 20.80
CA ASP A 160 12.01 -8.16 20.27
C ASP A 160 12.16 -9.64 20.71
N PRO A 161 12.31 -10.58 19.78
CA PRO A 161 12.34 -10.45 18.33
C PRO A 161 10.97 -10.61 17.63
N HIS A 162 9.87 -10.72 18.36
CA HIS A 162 8.55 -11.07 17.86
C HIS A 162 7.78 -9.86 17.35
N LEU A 163 7.28 -9.94 16.12
CA LEU A 163 6.34 -8.99 15.54
C LEU A 163 5.02 -9.69 15.26
N SER A 164 3.92 -9.07 15.68
CA SER A 164 2.58 -9.48 15.28
C SER A 164 1.86 -8.36 14.54
N LEU A 165 1.14 -8.74 13.50
CA LEU A 165 0.31 -7.89 12.67
C LEU A 165 -1.10 -8.45 12.63
N THR A 166 -2.08 -7.60 12.91
CA THR A 166 -3.50 -7.96 12.77
C THR A 166 -4.21 -6.93 11.90
N VAL A 167 -4.98 -7.39 10.93
CA VAL A 167 -5.88 -6.56 10.12
C VAL A 167 -7.27 -7.14 10.22
N GLU A 168 -8.22 -6.34 10.71
CA GLU A 168 -9.61 -6.74 10.91
C GLU A 168 -10.55 -5.79 10.19
N ASP A 169 -11.65 -6.30 9.63
CA ASP A 169 -12.73 -5.51 9.04
C ASP A 169 -14.10 -6.02 9.50
N ASP A 170 -15.07 -5.12 9.55
CA ASP A 170 -16.47 -5.39 9.89
C ASP A 170 -17.35 -5.70 8.65
N GLY A 171 -16.74 -6.16 7.57
CA GLY A 171 -17.42 -6.40 6.31
C GLY A 171 -18.22 -7.71 6.25
N LYS A 172 -18.59 -8.09 5.02
CA LYS A 172 -19.43 -9.29 4.78
C LYS A 172 -18.69 -10.61 5.01
N GLY A 173 -17.37 -10.61 5.24
CA GLY A 173 -16.59 -11.82 5.35
C GLY A 173 -16.70 -12.75 4.13
N PHE A 174 -16.14 -13.94 4.26
CA PHE A 174 -16.20 -14.97 3.22
C PHE A 174 -16.05 -16.39 3.82
N ASP A 175 -16.43 -17.39 3.04
CA ASP A 175 -16.21 -18.79 3.39
C ASP A 175 -14.79 -19.21 3.00
N LYS A 176 -13.99 -19.63 3.98
CA LYS A 176 -12.58 -20.04 3.80
C LYS A 176 -12.39 -21.20 2.80
N THR A 177 -13.39 -22.05 2.62
CA THR A 177 -13.32 -23.15 1.66
C THR A 177 -13.17 -22.65 0.22
N HIS A 178 -13.56 -21.40 -0.04
CA HIS A 178 -13.38 -20.73 -1.32
C HIS A 178 -11.97 -20.16 -1.52
N LEU A 179 -11.19 -19.89 -0.46
CA LEU A 179 -9.81 -19.41 -0.58
C LEU A 179 -8.92 -20.41 -1.32
N ALA A 180 -9.04 -21.71 -1.00
CA ALA A 180 -8.29 -22.78 -1.66
C ALA A 180 -8.62 -22.96 -3.16
N LYS A 181 -9.74 -22.41 -3.62
CA LYS A 181 -10.23 -22.46 -5.02
C LYS A 181 -10.16 -21.10 -5.73
N SER A 182 -9.96 -20.01 -5.00
CA SER A 182 -9.87 -18.68 -5.60
C SER A 182 -8.47 -18.47 -6.17
N THR A 183 -8.38 -18.41 -7.48
CA THR A 183 -7.17 -18.05 -8.24
C THR A 183 -6.80 -16.56 -8.12
N GLY A 184 -7.25 -15.89 -7.05
CA GLY A 184 -6.96 -14.48 -6.82
C GLY A 184 -5.48 -14.28 -6.45
N MET A 185 -4.72 -13.58 -7.29
CA MET A 185 -3.28 -13.29 -7.07
C MET A 185 -2.99 -12.59 -5.74
N GLY A 186 -3.97 -11.92 -5.13
CA GLY A 186 -3.79 -11.15 -3.90
C GLY A 186 -3.44 -12.01 -2.69
N TRP A 187 -4.19 -13.09 -2.45
CA TRP A 187 -3.94 -13.97 -1.30
C TRP A 187 -2.63 -14.74 -1.43
N SER A 188 -2.33 -15.28 -2.61
CA SER A 188 -1.06 -15.98 -2.83
C SER A 188 0.13 -15.04 -2.69
N ASN A 189 -0.01 -13.76 -3.03
CA ASN A 189 1.02 -12.76 -2.78
C ASN A 189 1.25 -12.51 -1.29
N ILE A 190 0.18 -12.51 -0.48
CA ILE A 190 0.31 -12.36 0.97
C ILE A 190 0.99 -13.61 1.55
N GLU A 191 0.51 -14.81 1.19
CA GLU A 191 1.08 -16.09 1.64
C GLU A 191 2.58 -16.18 1.33
N ASN A 192 2.98 -15.89 0.09
CA ASN A 192 4.39 -15.90 -0.32
C ASN A 192 5.25 -14.92 0.49
N ARG A 193 4.71 -13.73 0.81
CA ARG A 193 5.43 -12.74 1.63
C ARG A 193 5.55 -13.17 3.08
N VAL A 194 4.51 -13.78 3.65
CA VAL A 194 4.55 -14.33 5.02
C VAL A 194 5.53 -15.48 5.08
N GLU A 195 5.53 -16.39 4.11
CA GLU A 195 6.48 -17.50 4.01
C GLU A 195 7.92 -17.00 3.87
N PHE A 196 8.16 -15.97 3.04
CA PHE A 196 9.48 -15.33 2.93
C PHE A 196 9.99 -14.81 4.27
N LEU A 197 9.10 -14.23 5.09
CA LEU A 197 9.42 -13.76 6.45
C LEU A 197 9.47 -14.90 7.49
N LYS A 198 9.29 -16.16 7.06
CA LYS A 198 9.16 -17.33 7.93
C LYS A 198 8.09 -17.15 9.00
N GLY A 199 7.07 -16.36 8.69
CA GLY A 199 5.95 -16.06 9.56
C GLY A 199 4.85 -17.13 9.48
N LYS A 200 3.89 -16.98 10.37
CA LYS A 200 2.64 -17.76 10.38
C LYS A 200 1.48 -16.82 10.16
N MET A 201 0.47 -17.27 9.42
CA MET A 201 -0.74 -16.51 9.15
C MET A 201 -1.97 -17.32 9.51
N ASP A 202 -2.84 -16.72 10.30
CA ASP A 202 -4.16 -17.23 10.62
C ASP A 202 -5.23 -16.28 10.07
N ILE A 203 -6.26 -16.86 9.46
CA ILE A 203 -7.39 -16.10 8.88
C ILE A 203 -8.66 -16.56 9.56
N LEU A 204 -9.40 -15.63 10.14
CA LEU A 204 -10.75 -15.83 10.67
C LEU A 204 -11.71 -15.01 9.81
N SER A 205 -12.59 -15.68 9.09
CA SER A 205 -13.63 -15.03 8.31
C SER A 205 -14.90 -15.90 8.29
N GLU A 206 -16.03 -15.25 8.54
CA GLU A 206 -17.35 -15.83 8.47
C GLU A 206 -18.28 -14.87 7.74
N ARG A 207 -19.28 -15.39 7.03
CA ARG A 207 -20.25 -14.56 6.32
C ARG A 207 -20.96 -13.62 7.31
N ASP A 208 -21.03 -12.34 6.93
CA ASP A 208 -21.65 -11.24 7.68
C ASP A 208 -21.04 -10.95 9.06
N LYS A 209 -19.79 -11.43 9.31
CA LYS A 209 -19.05 -11.16 10.55
C LYS A 209 -17.71 -10.48 10.33
N GLY A 210 -17.38 -10.20 9.08
CA GLY A 210 -16.10 -9.59 8.72
C GLY A 210 -14.95 -10.58 8.58
N THR A 211 -13.75 -10.04 8.51
CA THR A 211 -12.50 -10.80 8.34
C THR A 211 -11.45 -10.31 9.30
N SER A 212 -10.74 -11.23 9.95
CA SER A 212 -9.54 -10.96 10.75
C SER A 212 -8.39 -11.80 10.20
N VAL A 213 -7.29 -11.15 9.88
CA VAL A 213 -6.03 -11.77 9.44
C VAL A 213 -4.97 -11.46 10.46
N HIS A 214 -4.42 -12.49 11.07
CA HIS A 214 -3.36 -12.39 12.07
C HIS A 214 -2.07 -13.02 11.53
N ILE A 215 -0.96 -12.31 11.65
CA ILE A 215 0.35 -12.74 11.16
C ILE A 215 1.38 -12.54 12.27
N GLU A 216 2.15 -13.59 12.54
CA GLU A 216 3.25 -13.58 13.51
C GLU A 216 4.57 -13.92 12.81
N MET A 217 5.65 -13.24 13.19
CA MET A 217 6.99 -13.47 12.66
C MET A 217 8.07 -13.07 13.65
N GLU A 218 9.27 -13.61 13.47
CA GLU A 218 10.47 -13.16 14.17
C GLU A 218 11.28 -12.24 13.26
N ILE A 219 11.71 -11.12 13.81
CA ILE A 219 12.60 -10.16 13.14
C ILE A 219 14.05 -10.57 13.49
N ILE A 220 14.77 -11.04 12.48
CA ILE A 220 16.16 -11.51 12.60
C ILE A 220 17.11 -10.51 11.96
#